data_996d4ad5998579715b0dc1d4ef98787b
#
_entry.id   996d4ad5998579715b0dc1d4ef98787b
#
_cell.length_a   1.000
_cell.length_b   1.000
_cell.length_c   1.000
_cell.angle_alpha   90.00
_cell.angle_beta   90.00
_cell.angle_gamma   90.00
#
_symmetry.space_group_name_H-M   'P 1'
#
loop_
_entity.id
_entity.type
_entity.pdbx_description
1 polymer ?
#
loop_
_entity_poly.entity_id
_entity_poly.type
_entity_poly.pdbx_seq_one_letter_code
_entity_poly.pdbx_strand_id
1 'polypeptide(L)'
;MAGLLVLGTVLVWSATVNREDLTGGDPSAYLKKQLVNIAIGVVLGVMIIATDHRWVRILAPLVYVASVVGLVLVLVMGSTVNGSRSWLMVGGLSIQPAEFAKLAVVIGMALLVAERTEGSWKQREVRHLDVLGMLVIAGLPAVLILLQPDLGTMLVLSATVFGVVGISGAPRRWLVGLAASAVGGAIVAVQAGVLKDYQVDRFMAFTNPGLDPRGAGYNTEQARIAIGNGGVFGQGLFQGSQTRSGFVPEQHTDFIFTVAGEELGLVGSAVLIALLGVVLWRALAIAMHADDLFGRLAAGGIACWFGFQAFQNVGMCLG
;
A
#
# COMPACT_ATOMS: atom_id res chain seq x y z
N MET A 1 -4.44 -0.45 -16.66
CA MET A 1 -5.01 0.54 -15.72
C MET A 1 -6.52 0.69 -15.85
N ALA A 2 -7.09 1.04 -17.02
CA ALA A 2 -8.54 1.23 -17.16
C ALA A 2 -9.38 0.03 -16.65
N GLY A 3 -8.99 -1.19 -16.98
CA GLY A 3 -9.68 -2.40 -16.49
C GLY A 3 -9.70 -2.52 -14.96
N LEU A 4 -8.61 -2.20 -14.28
CA LEU A 4 -8.55 -2.18 -12.81
C LEU A 4 -9.43 -1.09 -12.21
N LEU A 5 -9.46 0.11 -12.82
CA LEU A 5 -10.32 1.20 -12.36
C LEU A 5 -11.79 0.82 -12.47
N VAL A 6 -12.20 0.24 -13.60
CA VAL A 6 -13.59 -0.21 -13.82
C VAL A 6 -13.96 -1.32 -12.83
N LEU A 7 -13.16 -2.40 -12.76
CA LEU A 7 -13.41 -3.50 -11.84
C LEU A 7 -13.45 -3.03 -10.38
N GLY A 8 -12.44 -2.25 -9.96
CA GLY A 8 -12.40 -1.72 -8.59
C GLY A 8 -13.60 -0.85 -8.26
N THR A 9 -14.06 -0.02 -9.21
CA THR A 9 -15.26 0.82 -9.01
C THR A 9 -16.52 -0.02 -8.83
N VAL A 10 -16.69 -1.05 -9.67
CA VAL A 10 -17.86 -1.95 -9.58
C VAL A 10 -17.82 -2.74 -8.27
N LEU A 11 -16.66 -3.27 -7.86
CA LEU A 11 -16.53 -4.02 -6.62
C LEU A 11 -16.80 -3.15 -5.38
N VAL A 12 -16.26 -1.91 -5.33
CA VAL A 12 -16.53 -0.98 -4.22
C VAL A 12 -18.01 -0.62 -4.16
N TRP A 13 -18.64 -0.40 -5.32
CA TRP A 13 -20.07 -0.14 -5.37
C TRP A 13 -20.88 -1.35 -4.89
N SER A 14 -20.56 -2.55 -5.36
CA SER A 14 -21.22 -3.77 -4.91
C SER A 14 -21.10 -3.99 -3.40
N ALA A 15 -19.89 -3.78 -2.86
CA ALA A 15 -19.63 -3.92 -1.42
C ALA A 15 -20.41 -2.92 -0.54
N THR A 16 -20.88 -1.81 -1.10
CA THR A 16 -21.48 -0.71 -0.30
C THR A 16 -22.95 -0.44 -0.60
N VAL A 17 -23.47 -0.85 -1.76
CA VAL A 17 -24.81 -0.51 -2.22
C VAL A 17 -25.93 -0.94 -1.25
N ASN A 18 -25.77 -2.06 -0.56
CA ASN A 18 -26.72 -2.62 0.39
C ASN A 18 -26.40 -2.29 1.86
N ARG A 19 -25.40 -1.44 2.11
CA ARG A 19 -24.91 -1.10 3.47
C ARG A 19 -25.40 0.30 3.87
N GLU A 20 -26.61 0.37 4.45
CA GLU A 20 -27.18 1.63 4.91
C GLU A 20 -26.35 2.28 6.02
N ASP A 21 -25.71 1.48 6.87
CA ASP A 21 -24.79 1.90 7.93
C ASP A 21 -23.57 2.69 7.38
N LEU A 22 -23.10 2.35 6.17
CA LEU A 22 -21.98 3.02 5.50
C LEU A 22 -22.44 4.18 4.61
N THR A 23 -23.56 3.99 3.92
CA THR A 23 -24.03 4.91 2.87
C THR A 23 -24.90 6.05 3.40
N GLY A 24 -25.40 5.95 4.64
CA GLY A 24 -26.31 6.94 5.21
C GLY A 24 -27.61 7.08 4.42
N GLY A 25 -28.04 6.01 3.71
CA GLY A 25 -29.24 5.98 2.89
C GLY A 25 -29.06 6.37 1.42
N ASP A 26 -27.85 6.76 0.98
CA ASP A 26 -27.53 6.96 -0.45
C ASP A 26 -26.71 5.79 -1.01
N PRO A 27 -27.32 4.84 -1.71
CA PRO A 27 -26.63 3.65 -2.26
C PRO A 27 -25.49 3.98 -3.23
N SER A 28 -25.42 5.23 -3.72
CA SER A 28 -24.39 5.70 -4.65
C SER A 28 -23.28 6.51 -3.96
N ALA A 29 -23.30 6.67 -2.64
CA ALA A 29 -22.36 7.53 -1.93
C ALA A 29 -20.90 7.13 -2.18
N TYR A 30 -20.56 5.85 -2.04
CA TYR A 30 -19.21 5.34 -2.27
C TYR A 30 -18.84 5.33 -3.75
N LEU A 31 -19.78 5.04 -4.65
CA LEU A 31 -19.56 5.17 -6.09
C LEU A 31 -19.18 6.60 -6.47
N LYS A 32 -19.91 7.60 -5.98
CA LYS A 32 -19.59 9.02 -6.22
C LYS A 32 -18.20 9.39 -5.70
N LYS A 33 -17.87 8.98 -4.45
CA LYS A 33 -16.52 9.18 -3.89
C LYS A 33 -15.44 8.55 -4.75
N GLN A 34 -15.65 7.30 -5.20
CA GLN A 34 -14.71 6.59 -6.04
C GLN A 34 -14.49 7.29 -7.39
N LEU A 35 -15.56 7.74 -8.04
CA LEU A 35 -15.47 8.49 -9.31
C LEU A 35 -14.73 9.82 -9.14
N VAL A 36 -14.96 10.55 -8.05
CA VAL A 36 -14.20 11.77 -7.72
C VAL A 36 -12.72 11.47 -7.53
N ASN A 37 -12.38 10.42 -6.78
CA ASN A 37 -11.00 10.01 -6.56
C ASN A 37 -10.31 9.59 -7.87
N ILE A 38 -11.02 8.87 -8.74
CA ILE A 38 -10.52 8.52 -10.09
C ILE A 38 -10.29 9.78 -10.92
N ALA A 39 -11.22 10.73 -10.93
CA ALA A 39 -11.07 11.97 -11.66
C ALA A 39 -9.83 12.77 -11.19
N ILE A 40 -9.64 12.89 -9.86
CA ILE A 40 -8.44 13.50 -9.28
C ILE A 40 -7.20 12.74 -9.72
N GLY A 41 -7.19 11.42 -9.62
CA GLY A 41 -6.06 10.57 -10.02
C GLY A 41 -5.72 10.70 -11.50
N VAL A 42 -6.72 10.77 -12.38
CA VAL A 42 -6.52 10.99 -13.82
C VAL A 42 -5.93 12.39 -14.10
N VAL A 43 -6.46 13.43 -13.46
CA VAL A 43 -5.92 14.80 -13.60
C VAL A 43 -4.46 14.87 -13.17
N LEU A 44 -4.13 14.31 -11.99
CA LEU A 44 -2.75 14.24 -11.50
C LEU A 44 -1.85 13.43 -12.44
N GLY A 45 -2.34 12.29 -12.95
CA GLY A 45 -1.62 11.47 -13.92
C GLY A 45 -1.32 12.21 -15.22
N VAL A 46 -2.32 12.93 -15.77
CA VAL A 46 -2.13 13.75 -16.96
C VAL A 46 -1.13 14.90 -16.70
N MET A 47 -1.22 15.56 -15.55
CA MET A 47 -0.27 16.58 -15.15
C MET A 47 1.17 16.06 -15.10
N ILE A 48 1.38 14.87 -14.50
CA ILE A 48 2.71 14.25 -14.43
C ILE A 48 3.23 13.88 -15.82
N ILE A 49 2.36 13.32 -16.69
CA ILE A 49 2.74 12.94 -18.07
C ILE A 49 3.08 14.18 -18.91
N ALA A 50 2.33 15.27 -18.72
CA ALA A 50 2.56 16.53 -19.43
C ALA A 50 3.79 17.32 -18.90
N THR A 51 4.29 16.94 -17.73
CA THR A 51 5.40 17.61 -17.05
C THR A 51 6.71 16.88 -17.36
N ASP A 52 7.79 17.62 -17.65
CA ASP A 52 9.13 17.06 -17.83
C ASP A 52 9.58 16.39 -16.51
N HIS A 53 10.19 15.19 -16.61
CA HIS A 53 10.75 14.45 -15.48
C HIS A 53 11.73 15.26 -14.62
N ARG A 54 12.33 16.33 -15.17
CA ARG A 54 13.19 17.28 -14.45
C ARG A 54 12.44 17.95 -13.30
N TRP A 55 11.16 18.29 -13.49
CA TRP A 55 10.35 18.88 -12.44
C TRP A 55 10.07 17.91 -11.28
N VAL A 56 9.96 16.62 -11.58
CA VAL A 56 9.82 15.60 -10.53
C VAL A 56 11.06 15.61 -9.62
N ARG A 57 12.25 15.72 -10.19
CA ARG A 57 13.51 15.82 -9.42
C ARG A 57 13.56 17.13 -8.60
N ILE A 58 13.19 18.26 -9.19
CA ILE A 58 13.22 19.57 -8.52
C ILE A 58 12.21 19.64 -7.37
N LEU A 59 11.01 19.08 -7.56
CA LEU A 59 9.93 19.11 -6.58
C LEU A 59 10.05 18.00 -5.52
N ALA A 60 10.88 16.99 -5.73
CA ALA A 60 11.02 15.86 -4.81
C ALA A 60 11.29 16.26 -3.34
N PRO A 61 12.23 17.18 -3.03
CA PRO A 61 12.45 17.62 -1.66
C PRO A 61 11.23 18.32 -1.05
N LEU A 62 10.50 19.11 -1.85
CA LEU A 62 9.29 19.79 -1.40
C LEU A 62 8.18 18.79 -1.07
N VAL A 63 7.96 17.80 -1.95
CA VAL A 63 6.98 16.72 -1.72
C VAL A 63 7.36 15.91 -0.48
N TYR A 64 8.65 15.64 -0.27
CA TYR A 64 9.13 14.94 0.92
C TYR A 64 8.83 15.74 2.20
N VAL A 65 9.18 17.03 2.24
CA VAL A 65 8.91 17.89 3.40
C VAL A 65 7.39 18.01 3.65
N ALA A 66 6.58 18.20 2.60
CA ALA A 66 5.13 18.26 2.70
C ALA A 66 4.54 16.95 3.26
N SER A 67 5.07 15.80 2.84
CA SER A 67 4.64 14.49 3.35
C SER A 67 5.00 14.31 4.83
N VAL A 68 6.21 14.70 5.25
CA VAL A 68 6.64 14.66 6.66
C VAL A 68 5.79 15.59 7.52
N VAL A 69 5.52 16.81 7.06
CA VAL A 69 4.60 17.73 7.73
C VAL A 69 3.21 17.13 7.85
N GLY A 70 2.70 16.51 6.78
CA GLY A 70 1.43 15.79 6.81
C GLY A 70 1.39 14.67 7.85
N LEU A 71 2.45 13.87 7.96
CA LEU A 71 2.58 12.83 8.99
C LEU A 71 2.57 13.41 10.42
N VAL A 72 3.26 14.53 10.64
CA VAL A 72 3.24 15.23 11.93
C VAL A 72 1.86 15.80 12.24
N LEU A 73 1.20 16.42 11.25
CA LEU A 73 -0.16 16.96 11.42
C LEU A 73 -1.16 15.86 11.80
N VAL A 74 -1.06 14.67 11.21
CA VAL A 74 -1.92 13.53 11.58
C VAL A 74 -1.73 13.11 13.02
N LEU A 75 -0.51 13.12 13.55
CA LEU A 75 -0.26 12.79 14.97
C LEU A 75 -0.96 13.76 15.93
N VAL A 76 -1.09 15.03 15.52
CA VAL A 76 -1.70 16.09 16.35
C VAL A 76 -3.23 16.19 16.12
N MET A 77 -3.67 16.18 14.85
CA MET A 77 -5.03 16.54 14.43
C MET A 77 -5.78 15.38 13.75
N GLY A 78 -5.13 14.22 13.58
CA GLY A 78 -5.71 13.10 12.85
C GLY A 78 -6.92 12.47 13.55
N SER A 79 -7.86 11.97 12.75
CA SER A 79 -8.97 11.15 13.22
C SER A 79 -8.49 9.71 13.46
N THR A 80 -9.00 9.12 14.54
CA THR A 80 -8.69 7.73 14.89
C THR A 80 -9.69 6.81 14.19
N VAL A 81 -9.17 5.94 13.31
CA VAL A 81 -9.97 4.92 12.63
C VAL A 81 -9.34 3.56 12.97
N ASN A 82 -10.12 2.61 13.44
CA ASN A 82 -9.68 1.27 13.81
C ASN A 82 -8.44 1.23 14.73
N GLY A 83 -8.34 2.20 15.66
CA GLY A 83 -7.25 2.30 16.64
C GLY A 83 -5.96 2.96 16.12
N SER A 84 -5.89 3.33 14.85
CA SER A 84 -4.79 4.07 14.25
C SER A 84 -5.20 5.53 13.96
N ARG A 85 -4.31 6.47 14.29
CA ARG A 85 -4.50 7.89 14.01
C ARG A 85 -3.73 8.24 12.73
N SER A 86 -4.31 7.96 11.55
CA SER A 86 -3.62 8.02 10.25
C SER A 86 -4.35 8.84 9.18
N TRP A 87 -5.53 9.37 9.47
CA TRP A 87 -6.37 10.04 8.49
C TRP A 87 -6.60 11.53 8.80
N LEU A 88 -6.47 12.37 7.79
CA LEU A 88 -6.88 13.78 7.80
C LEU A 88 -8.20 13.92 7.05
N MET A 89 -9.20 14.49 7.71
CA MET A 89 -10.49 14.80 7.09
C MET A 89 -10.47 16.24 6.60
N VAL A 90 -10.45 16.46 5.30
CA VAL A 90 -10.41 17.79 4.67
C VAL A 90 -11.53 17.90 3.65
N GLY A 91 -12.50 18.78 3.89
CA GLY A 91 -13.57 19.05 2.93
C GLY A 91 -14.42 17.83 2.54
N GLY A 92 -14.58 16.85 3.43
CA GLY A 92 -15.30 15.60 3.16
C GLY A 92 -14.47 14.52 2.47
N LEU A 93 -13.22 14.81 2.15
CA LEU A 93 -12.23 13.82 1.66
C LEU A 93 -11.39 13.32 2.84
N SER A 94 -11.13 12.03 2.88
CA SER A 94 -10.17 11.40 3.80
C SER A 94 -8.83 11.24 3.09
N ILE A 95 -7.79 11.87 3.63
CA ILE A 95 -6.43 11.83 3.08
C ILE A 95 -5.53 11.12 4.09
N GLN A 96 -4.77 10.14 3.62
CA GLN A 96 -3.75 9.46 4.42
C GLN A 96 -2.36 9.96 4.01
N PRO A 97 -1.69 10.81 4.80
CA PRO A 97 -0.37 11.36 4.46
C PRO A 97 0.71 10.30 4.29
N ALA A 98 0.55 9.13 4.91
CA ALA A 98 1.48 8.03 4.78
C ALA A 98 1.58 7.47 3.34
N GLU A 99 0.50 7.54 2.55
CA GLU A 99 0.52 7.15 1.14
C GLU A 99 1.44 8.06 0.32
N PHE A 100 1.36 9.36 0.56
CA PHE A 100 2.25 10.33 -0.07
C PHE A 100 3.70 10.20 0.43
N ALA A 101 3.88 9.87 1.71
CA ALA A 101 5.19 9.67 2.29
C ALA A 101 5.92 8.45 1.68
N LYS A 102 5.22 7.36 1.38
CA LYS A 102 5.79 6.20 0.67
C LYS A 102 6.35 6.61 -0.69
N LEU A 103 5.56 7.38 -1.47
CA LEU A 103 6.02 7.91 -2.76
C LEU A 103 7.20 8.86 -2.59
N ALA A 104 7.13 9.78 -1.64
CA ALA A 104 8.18 10.74 -1.36
C ALA A 104 9.50 10.07 -0.95
N VAL A 105 9.44 8.99 -0.16
CA VAL A 105 10.60 8.17 0.21
C VAL A 105 11.22 7.52 -1.03
N VAL A 106 10.41 6.89 -1.89
CA VAL A 106 10.91 6.28 -3.13
C VAL A 106 11.64 7.31 -4.01
N ILE A 107 11.00 8.45 -4.26
CA ILE A 107 11.56 9.51 -5.10
C ILE A 107 12.80 10.15 -4.44
N GLY A 108 12.76 10.37 -3.12
CA GLY A 108 13.89 10.93 -2.37
C GLY A 108 15.12 10.01 -2.34
N MET A 109 14.92 8.70 -2.15
CA MET A 109 15.99 7.71 -2.23
C MET A 109 16.58 7.62 -3.64
N ALA A 110 15.71 7.60 -4.66
CA ALA A 110 16.13 7.58 -6.06
C ALA A 110 16.95 8.83 -6.43
N LEU A 111 16.50 10.01 -6.00
CA LEU A 111 17.19 11.27 -6.22
C LEU A 111 18.56 11.30 -5.56
N LEU A 112 18.64 10.93 -4.28
CA LEU A 112 19.89 10.88 -3.52
C LEU A 112 20.95 10.02 -4.22
N VAL A 113 20.57 8.83 -4.65
CA VAL A 113 21.51 7.88 -5.29
C VAL A 113 21.90 8.38 -6.67
N ALA A 114 20.94 8.87 -7.47
CA ALA A 114 21.22 9.38 -8.80
C ALA A 114 22.19 10.58 -8.76
N GLU A 115 21.94 11.57 -7.90
CA GLU A 115 22.82 12.77 -7.80
C GLU A 115 24.23 12.40 -7.33
N ARG A 116 24.38 11.46 -6.40
CA ARG A 116 25.69 11.05 -5.90
C ARG A 116 26.46 10.14 -6.85
N THR A 117 25.77 9.44 -7.73
CA THR A 117 26.36 8.42 -8.61
C THR A 117 26.59 8.98 -10.02
N GLU A 118 25.62 9.69 -10.58
CA GLU A 118 25.68 10.28 -11.93
C GLU A 118 26.46 11.60 -11.96
N GLY A 119 26.48 12.35 -10.85
CA GLY A 119 27.21 13.63 -10.72
C GLY A 119 28.74 13.48 -10.63
N SER A 120 29.29 12.25 -10.63
CA SER A 120 30.72 12.01 -10.60
C SER A 120 31.25 11.73 -12.02
N TRP A 121 32.42 12.27 -12.37
CA TRP A 121 33.13 12.07 -13.66
C TRP A 121 33.40 10.58 -14.02
N LYS A 122 33.28 9.69 -13.07
CA LYS A 122 33.23 8.23 -13.24
C LYS A 122 31.93 7.75 -12.60
N GLN A 123 31.12 7.01 -13.35
CA GLN A 123 30.00 6.26 -12.79
C GLN A 123 30.49 5.47 -11.57
N ARG A 124 30.04 5.90 -10.40
CA ARG A 124 30.51 5.41 -9.12
C ARG A 124 29.55 4.33 -8.62
N GLU A 125 30.09 3.22 -8.14
CA GLU A 125 29.27 2.23 -7.42
C GLU A 125 28.64 2.82 -6.15
N VAL A 126 27.45 2.34 -5.81
CA VAL A 126 26.73 2.74 -4.59
C VAL A 126 27.56 2.32 -3.36
N ARG A 127 27.87 3.28 -2.52
CA ARG A 127 28.69 3.10 -1.31
C ARG A 127 27.80 2.98 -0.07
N HIS A 128 28.39 2.55 1.06
CA HIS A 128 27.72 2.47 2.34
C HIS A 128 27.06 3.77 2.78
N LEU A 129 27.71 4.92 2.53
CA LEU A 129 27.18 6.24 2.88
C LEU A 129 25.93 6.59 2.04
N ASP A 130 25.79 6.07 0.85
CA ASP A 130 24.62 6.28 0.00
C ASP A 130 23.44 5.47 0.54
N VAL A 131 23.70 4.22 0.95
CA VAL A 131 22.68 3.38 1.60
C VAL A 131 22.24 3.99 2.94
N LEU A 132 23.18 4.45 3.76
CA LEU A 132 22.85 5.17 5.01
C LEU A 132 21.98 6.41 4.72
N GLY A 133 22.31 7.17 3.67
CA GLY A 133 21.50 8.32 3.25
C GLY A 133 20.08 7.91 2.86
N MET A 134 19.92 6.83 2.09
CA MET A 134 18.60 6.26 1.77
C MET A 134 17.83 5.89 3.04
N LEU A 135 18.49 5.21 3.99
CA LEU A 135 17.87 4.82 5.25
C LEU A 135 17.50 6.00 6.15
N VAL A 136 18.25 7.09 6.11
CA VAL A 136 17.90 8.34 6.82
C VAL A 136 16.66 8.97 6.20
N ILE A 137 16.57 9.03 4.86
CA ILE A 137 15.36 9.53 4.15
C ILE A 137 14.14 8.68 4.50
N ALA A 138 14.27 7.36 4.56
CA ALA A 138 13.17 6.47 4.89
C ALA A 138 12.86 6.47 6.40
N GLY A 139 13.87 6.65 7.25
CA GLY A 139 13.79 6.50 8.70
C GLY A 139 12.87 7.52 9.37
N LEU A 140 12.90 8.78 8.93
CA LEU A 140 12.04 9.81 9.51
C LEU A 140 10.54 9.52 9.28
N PRO A 141 10.06 9.28 8.05
CA PRO A 141 8.68 8.84 7.84
C PRO A 141 8.35 7.52 8.55
N ALA A 142 9.27 6.55 8.58
CA ALA A 142 9.07 5.27 9.25
C ALA A 142 8.78 5.45 10.76
N VAL A 143 9.57 6.27 11.44
CA VAL A 143 9.36 6.58 12.88
C VAL A 143 8.01 7.25 13.08
N LEU A 144 7.64 8.24 12.25
CA LEU A 144 6.35 8.92 12.36
C LEU A 144 5.16 7.96 12.12
N ILE A 145 5.27 7.02 11.18
CA ILE A 145 4.25 5.99 10.91
C ILE A 145 4.16 5.01 12.10
N LEU A 146 5.27 4.61 12.68
CA LEU A 146 5.27 3.77 13.89
C LEU A 146 4.56 4.44 15.08
N LEU A 147 4.71 5.76 15.22
CA LEU A 147 4.02 6.55 16.24
C LEU A 147 2.48 6.64 15.98
N GLN A 148 2.03 6.35 14.76
CA GLN A 148 0.59 6.29 14.38
C GLN A 148 -0.05 4.90 14.61
N PRO A 149 0.59 3.94 15.24
CA PRO A 149 0.46 2.47 15.29
C PRO A 149 -0.09 1.83 13.98
N ASP A 150 0.44 2.25 12.82
CA ASP A 150 0.05 1.72 11.52
C ASP A 150 1.08 0.70 11.01
N LEU A 151 0.92 -0.55 11.46
CA LEU A 151 1.83 -1.64 11.09
C LEU A 151 1.70 -2.03 9.62
N GLY A 152 0.49 -1.95 9.04
CA GLY A 152 0.27 -2.28 7.63
C GLY A 152 1.08 -1.37 6.71
N THR A 153 0.96 -0.07 6.89
CA THR A 153 1.74 0.93 6.15
C THR A 153 3.25 0.79 6.41
N MET A 154 3.65 0.46 7.65
CA MET A 154 5.05 0.24 7.99
C MET A 154 5.65 -0.96 7.26
N LEU A 155 4.92 -2.06 7.13
CA LEU A 155 5.36 -3.24 6.37
C LEU A 155 5.55 -2.90 4.88
N VAL A 156 4.59 -2.19 4.27
CA VAL A 156 4.70 -1.75 2.87
C VAL A 156 5.89 -0.83 2.68
N LEU A 157 6.09 0.15 3.57
CA LEU A 157 7.24 1.06 3.49
C LEU A 157 8.57 0.29 3.62
N SER A 158 8.67 -0.65 4.57
CA SER A 158 9.86 -1.47 4.78
C SER A 158 10.20 -2.31 3.55
N ALA A 159 9.21 -2.97 2.96
CA ALA A 159 9.37 -3.75 1.72
C ALA A 159 9.78 -2.86 0.55
N THR A 160 9.20 -1.65 0.45
CA THR A 160 9.56 -0.66 -0.57
C THR A 160 11.01 -0.21 -0.43
N VAL A 161 11.44 0.15 0.77
CA VAL A 161 12.84 0.55 1.07
C VAL A 161 13.81 -0.60 0.74
N PHE A 162 13.48 -1.82 1.17
CA PHE A 162 14.26 -3.01 0.85
C PHE A 162 14.39 -3.21 -0.67
N GLY A 163 13.30 -3.06 -1.42
CA GLY A 163 13.28 -3.15 -2.87
C GLY A 163 14.15 -2.08 -3.54
N VAL A 164 14.03 -0.81 -3.13
CA VAL A 164 14.84 0.30 -3.68
C VAL A 164 16.33 0.08 -3.39
N VAL A 165 16.70 -0.32 -2.17
CA VAL A 165 18.09 -0.66 -1.83
C VAL A 165 18.58 -1.83 -2.69
N GLY A 166 17.74 -2.85 -2.93
CA GLY A 166 18.06 -4.00 -3.78
C GLY A 166 18.35 -3.61 -5.24
N ILE A 167 17.51 -2.73 -5.81
CA ILE A 167 17.63 -2.28 -7.20
C ILE A 167 18.78 -1.26 -7.37
N SER A 168 19.17 -0.55 -6.30
CA SER A 168 20.20 0.49 -6.34
C SER A 168 21.60 -0.03 -6.67
N GLY A 169 21.83 -1.35 -6.59
CA GLY A 169 23.16 -1.94 -6.71
C GLY A 169 23.97 -1.90 -5.42
N ALA A 170 23.31 -1.68 -4.28
CA ALA A 170 23.97 -1.71 -2.98
C ALA A 170 24.61 -3.07 -2.68
N PRO A 171 25.72 -3.11 -1.91
CA PRO A 171 26.36 -4.35 -1.50
C PRO A 171 25.38 -5.31 -0.79
N ARG A 172 25.37 -6.59 -1.17
CA ARG A 172 24.44 -7.62 -0.66
C ARG A 172 24.35 -7.70 0.85
N ARG A 173 25.42 -7.36 1.56
CA ARG A 173 25.45 -7.30 3.03
C ARG A 173 24.39 -6.34 3.62
N TRP A 174 24.02 -5.28 2.91
CA TRP A 174 22.94 -4.39 3.33
C TRP A 174 21.57 -5.05 3.26
N LEU A 175 21.32 -5.81 2.20
CA LEU A 175 20.05 -6.56 2.09
C LEU A 175 19.93 -7.61 3.19
N VAL A 176 21.01 -8.37 3.43
CA VAL A 176 21.04 -9.35 4.53
C VAL A 176 20.88 -8.64 5.89
N GLY A 177 21.59 -7.52 6.10
CA GLY A 177 21.49 -6.74 7.32
C GLY A 177 20.08 -6.17 7.55
N LEU A 178 19.44 -5.62 6.51
CA LEU A 178 18.06 -5.12 6.60
C LEU A 178 17.06 -6.24 6.88
N ALA A 179 17.18 -7.38 6.19
CA ALA A 179 16.33 -8.55 6.46
C ALA A 179 16.51 -9.06 7.89
N ALA A 180 17.77 -9.20 8.34
CA ALA A 180 18.07 -9.64 9.71
C ALA A 180 17.58 -8.63 10.75
N SER A 181 17.72 -7.31 10.50
CA SER A 181 17.21 -6.28 11.40
C SER A 181 15.67 -6.23 11.45
N ALA A 182 14.98 -6.50 10.34
CA ALA A 182 13.53 -6.59 10.31
C ALA A 182 13.02 -7.78 11.16
N VAL A 183 13.61 -8.96 10.97
CA VAL A 183 13.26 -10.17 11.75
C VAL A 183 13.64 -9.99 13.22
N GLY A 184 14.86 -9.56 13.49
CA GLY A 184 15.35 -9.35 14.87
C GLY A 184 14.56 -8.24 15.58
N GLY A 185 14.25 -7.16 14.90
CA GLY A 185 13.40 -6.08 15.41
C GLY A 185 11.98 -6.54 15.74
N ALA A 186 11.37 -7.38 14.90
CA ALA A 186 10.06 -7.96 15.16
C ALA A 186 10.10 -8.86 16.42
N ILE A 187 11.09 -9.73 16.55
CA ILE A 187 11.27 -10.60 17.73
C ILE A 187 11.43 -9.76 18.99
N VAL A 188 12.31 -8.76 18.97
CA VAL A 188 12.54 -7.86 20.10
C VAL A 188 11.26 -7.08 20.45
N ALA A 189 10.52 -6.57 19.46
CA ALA A 189 9.28 -5.82 19.71
C ALA A 189 8.20 -6.68 20.39
N VAL A 190 8.09 -7.96 20.01
CA VAL A 190 7.20 -8.92 20.67
C VAL A 190 7.65 -9.19 22.09
N GLN A 191 8.95 -9.51 22.31
CA GLN A 191 9.49 -9.87 23.63
C GLN A 191 9.49 -8.71 24.62
N ALA A 192 9.73 -7.48 24.12
CA ALA A 192 9.72 -6.27 24.94
C ALA A 192 8.32 -5.72 25.24
N GLY A 193 7.26 -6.36 24.74
CA GLY A 193 5.87 -5.90 24.93
C GLY A 193 5.58 -4.52 24.29
N VAL A 194 6.37 -4.13 23.28
CA VAL A 194 6.18 -2.84 22.58
C VAL A 194 4.95 -2.89 21.68
N LEU A 195 4.64 -4.08 21.17
CA LEU A 195 3.43 -4.30 20.37
C LEU A 195 2.21 -4.39 21.29
N LYS A 196 1.14 -3.73 20.92
CA LYS A 196 -0.14 -3.85 21.60
C LYS A 196 -0.74 -5.24 21.36
N ASP A 197 -1.53 -5.74 22.31
CA ASP A 197 -2.12 -7.08 22.24
C ASP A 197 -2.82 -7.35 20.90
N TYR A 198 -3.63 -6.41 20.40
CA TYR A 198 -4.31 -6.55 19.11
C TYR A 198 -3.36 -6.67 17.91
N GLN A 199 -2.12 -6.18 18.01
CA GLN A 199 -1.11 -6.28 16.94
C GLN A 199 -0.47 -7.67 16.97
N VAL A 200 -0.22 -8.20 18.17
CA VAL A 200 0.26 -9.57 18.37
C VAL A 200 -0.81 -10.55 17.91
N ASP A 201 -2.08 -10.31 18.27
CA ASP A 201 -3.22 -11.15 17.88
C ASP A 201 -3.38 -11.22 16.36
N ARG A 202 -3.16 -10.10 15.63
CA ARG A 202 -3.14 -10.11 14.17
C ARG A 202 -2.05 -11.03 13.60
N PHE A 203 -0.84 -11.01 14.15
CA PHE A 203 0.23 -11.90 13.72
C PHE A 203 -0.09 -13.37 14.07
N MET A 204 -0.64 -13.61 15.25
CA MET A 204 -1.05 -14.94 15.67
C MET A 204 -2.21 -15.48 14.83
N ALA A 205 -3.16 -14.62 14.44
CA ALA A 205 -4.28 -15.00 13.61
C ALA A 205 -3.87 -15.48 12.20
N PHE A 206 -2.74 -15.01 11.67
CA PHE A 206 -2.16 -15.55 10.42
C PHE A 206 -1.71 -16.99 10.54
N THR A 207 -1.20 -17.40 11.73
CA THR A 207 -0.71 -18.77 11.94
C THR A 207 -1.79 -19.68 12.49
N ASN A 208 -2.72 -19.14 13.27
CA ASN A 208 -3.82 -19.89 13.87
C ASN A 208 -5.05 -18.97 14.06
N PRO A 209 -5.95 -18.89 13.07
CA PRO A 209 -7.15 -18.05 13.13
C PRO A 209 -8.08 -18.37 14.33
N GLY A 210 -8.01 -19.59 14.86
CA GLY A 210 -8.81 -20.02 16.00
C GLY A 210 -8.45 -19.37 17.35
N LEU A 211 -7.31 -18.66 17.43
CA LEU A 211 -6.89 -18.00 18.67
C LEU A 211 -7.64 -16.67 18.94
N ASP A 212 -8.16 -16.02 17.91
CA ASP A 212 -8.93 -14.78 18.05
C ASP A 212 -10.27 -14.87 17.27
N PRO A 213 -11.26 -15.61 17.77
CA PRO A 213 -12.53 -15.83 17.08
C PRO A 213 -13.46 -14.61 17.06
N ARG A 214 -13.08 -13.47 17.65
CA ARG A 214 -13.87 -12.23 17.70
C ARG A 214 -13.17 -11.00 17.11
N GLY A 215 -11.89 -11.13 16.75
CA GLY A 215 -11.09 -10.04 16.20
C GLY A 215 -10.54 -10.35 14.82
N ALA A 216 -9.22 -10.29 14.65
CA ALA A 216 -8.56 -10.49 13.37
C ALA A 216 -8.81 -11.88 12.76
N GLY A 217 -8.88 -12.92 13.61
CA GLY A 217 -9.21 -14.28 13.17
C GLY A 217 -10.61 -14.39 12.58
N TYR A 218 -11.60 -13.70 13.16
CA TYR A 218 -12.96 -13.63 12.60
C TYR A 218 -12.98 -13.03 11.21
N ASN A 219 -12.27 -11.90 11.01
CA ASN A 219 -12.23 -11.22 9.71
C ASN A 219 -11.64 -12.12 8.61
N THR A 220 -10.55 -12.81 8.92
CA THR A 220 -9.90 -13.74 7.98
C THR A 220 -10.79 -14.95 7.68
N GLU A 221 -11.45 -15.51 8.67
CA GLU A 221 -12.36 -16.64 8.47
C GLU A 221 -13.58 -16.25 7.62
N GLN A 222 -14.21 -15.09 7.90
CA GLN A 222 -15.31 -14.58 7.09
C GLN A 222 -14.85 -14.25 5.66
N ALA A 223 -13.62 -13.74 5.50
CA ALA A 223 -13.03 -13.50 4.18
C ALA A 223 -12.90 -14.80 3.37
N ARG A 224 -12.40 -15.86 4.00
CA ARG A 224 -12.25 -17.19 3.37
C ARG A 224 -13.60 -17.81 3.02
N ILE A 225 -14.60 -17.68 3.90
CA ILE A 225 -15.98 -18.14 3.62
C ILE A 225 -16.55 -17.40 2.41
N ALA A 226 -16.39 -16.07 2.35
CA ALA A 226 -16.87 -15.27 1.23
C ALA A 226 -16.23 -15.72 -0.10
N ILE A 227 -14.90 -15.85 -0.15
CA ILE A 227 -14.18 -16.31 -1.34
C ILE A 227 -14.62 -17.73 -1.72
N GLY A 228 -14.76 -18.64 -0.73
CA GLY A 228 -15.19 -20.02 -0.96
C GLY A 228 -16.61 -20.13 -1.55
N ASN A 229 -17.51 -19.25 -1.11
CA ASN A 229 -18.88 -19.19 -1.61
C ASN A 229 -18.99 -18.82 -3.09
N GLY A 230 -17.99 -18.14 -3.65
CA GLY A 230 -17.99 -17.75 -5.06
C GLY A 230 -17.70 -18.89 -6.03
N GLY A 231 -17.08 -19.98 -5.58
CA GLY A 231 -16.73 -21.10 -6.46
C GLY A 231 -15.91 -20.66 -7.68
N VAL A 232 -16.18 -21.27 -8.84
CA VAL A 232 -15.41 -21.01 -10.07
C VAL A 232 -15.86 -19.72 -10.77
N PHE A 233 -17.16 -19.48 -10.90
CA PHE A 233 -17.72 -18.39 -11.71
C PHE A 233 -18.34 -17.25 -10.89
N GLY A 234 -18.37 -17.36 -9.59
CA GLY A 234 -18.97 -16.37 -8.69
C GLY A 234 -20.50 -16.53 -8.56
N GLN A 235 -21.05 -15.81 -7.56
CA GLN A 235 -22.50 -15.73 -7.35
C GLN A 235 -23.18 -14.69 -8.27
N GLY A 236 -22.39 -13.89 -8.97
CA GLY A 236 -22.86 -12.78 -9.80
C GLY A 236 -22.68 -11.42 -9.09
N LEU A 237 -22.48 -10.37 -9.89
CA LEU A 237 -22.30 -9.01 -9.39
C LEU A 237 -23.54 -8.58 -8.59
N PHE A 238 -23.32 -7.94 -7.44
CA PHE A 238 -24.35 -7.49 -6.48
C PHE A 238 -25.16 -8.63 -5.84
N GLN A 239 -24.75 -9.89 -5.99
CA GLN A 239 -25.49 -11.05 -5.47
C GLN A 239 -24.72 -11.83 -4.39
N GLY A 240 -23.52 -11.39 -4.04
CA GLY A 240 -22.72 -12.00 -2.98
C GLY A 240 -23.48 -12.02 -1.65
N SER A 241 -23.71 -13.19 -1.08
CA SER A 241 -24.46 -13.37 0.17
C SER A 241 -23.73 -12.78 1.37
N GLN A 242 -22.42 -12.99 1.46
CA GLN A 242 -21.56 -12.42 2.51
C GLN A 242 -21.39 -10.91 2.32
N THR A 243 -21.22 -10.47 1.08
CA THR A 243 -21.10 -9.05 0.71
C THR A 243 -22.35 -8.28 1.09
N ARG A 244 -23.55 -8.79 0.79
CA ARG A 244 -24.82 -8.14 1.13
C ARG A 244 -25.12 -8.15 2.62
N SER A 245 -24.72 -9.20 3.33
CA SER A 245 -24.96 -9.33 4.77
C SER A 245 -23.94 -8.57 5.62
N GLY A 246 -22.83 -8.10 5.03
CA GLY A 246 -21.82 -7.32 5.72
C GLY A 246 -21.05 -8.09 6.82
N PHE A 247 -20.94 -9.40 6.69
CA PHE A 247 -20.21 -10.22 7.67
C PHE A 247 -18.72 -9.98 7.66
N VAL A 248 -18.14 -9.54 6.50
CA VAL A 248 -16.74 -9.16 6.43
C VAL A 248 -16.61 -7.68 6.76
N PRO A 249 -15.97 -7.30 7.89
CA PRO A 249 -15.73 -5.90 8.20
C PRO A 249 -14.77 -5.27 7.19
N GLU A 250 -14.88 -3.96 6.97
CA GLU A 250 -14.00 -3.19 6.05
C GLU A 250 -13.87 -3.84 4.66
N GLN A 251 -14.95 -4.47 4.18
CA GLN A 251 -14.95 -5.21 2.92
C GLN A 251 -14.71 -4.31 1.71
N HIS A 252 -15.17 -3.05 1.77
CA HIS A 252 -15.03 -2.08 0.69
C HIS A 252 -13.64 -1.45 0.60
N THR A 253 -12.75 -1.71 1.56
CA THR A 253 -11.37 -1.21 1.65
C THR A 253 -10.37 -2.36 1.69
N ASP A 254 -10.11 -2.88 2.88
CA ASP A 254 -9.02 -3.82 3.15
C ASP A 254 -9.31 -5.23 2.63
N PHE A 255 -10.59 -5.60 2.57
CA PHE A 255 -11.02 -6.93 2.15
C PHE A 255 -11.75 -6.92 0.79
N ILE A 256 -11.47 -5.95 -0.08
CA ILE A 256 -12.16 -5.83 -1.39
C ILE A 256 -11.96 -7.07 -2.28
N PHE A 257 -10.87 -7.79 -2.12
CA PHE A 257 -10.61 -9.02 -2.86
C PHE A 257 -11.62 -10.13 -2.54
N THR A 258 -12.24 -10.10 -1.34
CA THR A 258 -13.31 -11.04 -0.98
C THR A 258 -14.56 -10.84 -1.83
N VAL A 259 -14.90 -9.58 -2.17
CA VAL A 259 -16.01 -9.27 -3.08
C VAL A 259 -15.74 -9.83 -4.47
N ALA A 260 -14.50 -9.65 -4.97
CA ALA A 260 -14.09 -10.26 -6.24
C ALA A 260 -14.20 -11.79 -6.19
N GLY A 261 -13.73 -12.41 -5.10
CA GLY A 261 -13.80 -13.86 -4.90
C GLY A 261 -15.23 -14.39 -4.84
N GLU A 262 -16.12 -13.72 -4.11
CA GLU A 262 -17.51 -14.14 -3.95
C GLU A 262 -18.35 -13.88 -5.20
N GLU A 263 -18.27 -12.67 -5.77
CA GLU A 263 -19.17 -12.26 -6.89
C GLU A 263 -18.68 -12.68 -8.25
N LEU A 264 -17.35 -12.68 -8.48
CA LEU A 264 -16.75 -13.05 -9.77
C LEU A 264 -16.10 -14.44 -9.75
N GLY A 265 -15.98 -15.06 -8.58
CA GLY A 265 -15.40 -16.38 -8.39
C GLY A 265 -13.90 -16.44 -8.69
N LEU A 266 -13.41 -17.67 -8.85
CA LEU A 266 -11.98 -17.92 -9.14
C LEU A 266 -11.54 -17.25 -10.46
N VAL A 267 -12.40 -17.29 -11.49
CA VAL A 267 -12.06 -16.72 -12.80
C VAL A 267 -11.90 -15.21 -12.71
N GLY A 268 -12.85 -14.49 -12.09
CA GLY A 268 -12.76 -13.04 -11.94
C GLY A 268 -11.60 -12.61 -11.03
N SER A 269 -11.37 -13.35 -9.95
CA SER A 269 -10.21 -13.13 -9.06
C SER A 269 -8.88 -13.32 -9.80
N ALA A 270 -8.77 -14.37 -10.63
CA ALA A 270 -7.58 -14.61 -11.46
C ALA A 270 -7.37 -13.49 -12.48
N VAL A 271 -8.43 -12.99 -13.13
CA VAL A 271 -8.35 -11.83 -14.03
C VAL A 271 -7.88 -10.59 -13.28
N LEU A 272 -8.39 -10.32 -12.07
CA LEU A 272 -7.95 -9.20 -11.25
C LEU A 272 -6.46 -9.29 -10.91
N ILE A 273 -5.99 -10.45 -10.45
CA ILE A 273 -4.58 -10.70 -10.15
C ILE A 273 -3.72 -10.56 -11.42
N ALA A 274 -4.18 -11.09 -12.56
CA ALA A 274 -3.47 -10.96 -13.83
C ALA A 274 -3.33 -9.49 -14.26
N LEU A 275 -4.37 -8.68 -14.10
CA LEU A 275 -4.32 -7.24 -14.40
C LEU A 275 -3.35 -6.50 -13.47
N LEU A 276 -3.31 -6.82 -12.16
CA LEU A 276 -2.31 -6.31 -11.23
C LEU A 276 -0.91 -6.73 -11.66
N GLY A 277 -0.73 -8.01 -12.03
CA GLY A 277 0.53 -8.54 -12.55
C GLY A 277 1.02 -7.83 -13.81
N VAL A 278 0.12 -7.50 -14.75
CA VAL A 278 0.46 -6.73 -15.96
C VAL A 278 0.96 -5.32 -15.59
N VAL A 279 0.32 -4.65 -14.63
CA VAL A 279 0.77 -3.32 -14.18
C VAL A 279 2.16 -3.40 -13.56
N LEU A 280 2.40 -4.38 -12.68
CA LEU A 280 3.70 -4.62 -12.07
C LEU A 280 4.78 -4.94 -13.11
N TRP A 281 4.48 -5.86 -14.03
CA TRP A 281 5.39 -6.21 -15.11
C TRP A 281 5.76 -4.98 -15.95
N ARG A 282 4.78 -4.13 -16.31
CA ARG A 282 5.04 -2.88 -17.06
C ARG A 282 5.90 -1.91 -16.26
N ALA A 283 5.64 -1.75 -14.96
CA ALA A 283 6.45 -0.88 -14.10
C ALA A 283 7.91 -1.38 -13.99
N LEU A 284 8.10 -2.70 -13.82
CA LEU A 284 9.43 -3.32 -13.82
C LEU A 284 10.12 -3.22 -15.19
N ALA A 285 9.39 -3.42 -16.29
CA ALA A 285 9.92 -3.24 -17.63
C ALA A 285 10.41 -1.79 -17.85
N ILE A 286 9.65 -0.79 -17.39
CA ILE A 286 10.09 0.62 -17.43
C ILE A 286 11.35 0.80 -16.59
N ALA A 287 11.42 0.24 -15.39
CA ALA A 287 12.60 0.33 -14.53
C ALA A 287 13.84 -0.30 -15.20
N MET A 288 13.68 -1.44 -15.90
CA MET A 288 14.79 -2.11 -16.59
C MET A 288 15.30 -1.36 -17.82
N HIS A 289 14.45 -0.57 -18.49
CA HIS A 289 14.79 0.13 -19.74
C HIS A 289 14.97 1.64 -19.54
N ALA A 290 14.92 2.13 -18.30
CA ALA A 290 15.16 3.55 -18.02
C ALA A 290 16.63 3.91 -18.29
N ASP A 291 16.84 5.00 -19.02
CA ASP A 291 18.18 5.47 -19.43
C ASP A 291 18.98 6.03 -18.25
N ASP A 292 18.27 6.62 -17.28
CA ASP A 292 18.87 7.23 -16.09
C ASP A 292 18.61 6.43 -14.82
N LEU A 293 19.54 6.53 -13.87
CA LEU A 293 19.44 5.82 -12.60
C LEU A 293 18.25 6.29 -11.75
N PHE A 294 17.90 7.57 -11.81
CA PHE A 294 16.73 8.11 -11.10
C PHE A 294 15.44 7.44 -11.57
N GLY A 295 15.21 7.40 -12.89
CA GLY A 295 14.01 6.76 -13.46
C GLY A 295 13.95 5.27 -13.14
N ARG A 296 15.10 4.58 -13.19
CA ARG A 296 15.21 3.16 -12.82
C ARG A 296 14.80 2.91 -11.37
N LEU A 297 15.35 3.68 -10.44
CA LEU A 297 15.06 3.51 -9.02
C LEU A 297 13.64 3.96 -8.66
N ALA A 298 13.16 5.05 -9.25
CA ALA A 298 11.81 5.54 -9.03
C ALA A 298 10.77 4.53 -9.52
N ALA A 299 10.87 4.08 -10.78
CA ALA A 299 9.93 3.10 -11.33
C ALA A 299 10.01 1.74 -10.61
N GLY A 300 11.21 1.27 -10.29
CA GLY A 300 11.41 0.03 -9.54
C GLY A 300 10.89 0.13 -8.10
N GLY A 301 11.11 1.25 -7.43
CA GLY A 301 10.59 1.49 -6.08
C GLY A 301 9.07 1.57 -6.03
N ILE A 302 8.44 2.22 -7.02
CA ILE A 302 6.97 2.25 -7.17
C ILE A 302 6.44 0.83 -7.44
N ALA A 303 7.14 0.03 -8.27
CA ALA A 303 6.76 -1.36 -8.51
C ALA A 303 6.84 -2.20 -7.24
N CYS A 304 7.89 -2.04 -6.43
CA CYS A 304 8.02 -2.73 -5.14
C CYS A 304 6.92 -2.33 -4.16
N TRP A 305 6.63 -1.03 -4.06
CA TRP A 305 5.55 -0.52 -3.22
C TRP A 305 4.21 -1.13 -3.64
N PHE A 306 3.82 -0.94 -4.91
CA PHE A 306 2.53 -1.41 -5.41
C PHE A 306 2.40 -2.94 -5.34
N GLY A 307 3.48 -3.66 -5.67
CA GLY A 307 3.51 -5.13 -5.61
C GLY A 307 3.35 -5.66 -4.21
N PHE A 308 4.04 -5.10 -3.23
CA PHE A 308 3.92 -5.55 -1.85
C PHE A 308 2.56 -5.18 -1.25
N GLN A 309 2.02 -3.99 -1.57
CA GLN A 309 0.69 -3.58 -1.11
C GLN A 309 -0.42 -4.48 -1.69
N ALA A 310 -0.33 -4.84 -2.97
CA ALA A 310 -1.24 -5.80 -3.60
C ALA A 310 -1.12 -7.20 -2.97
N PHE A 311 0.11 -7.67 -2.74
CA PHE A 311 0.37 -8.94 -2.04
C PHE A 311 -0.20 -8.95 -0.64
N GLN A 312 0.02 -7.89 0.14
CA GLN A 312 -0.50 -7.76 1.49
C GLN A 312 -2.03 -7.79 1.52
N ASN A 313 -2.70 -7.03 0.62
CA ASN A 313 -4.16 -6.97 0.57
C ASN A 313 -4.78 -8.32 0.19
N VAL A 314 -4.26 -8.97 -0.86
CA VAL A 314 -4.73 -10.32 -1.26
C VAL A 314 -4.41 -11.35 -0.18
N GLY A 315 -3.21 -11.29 0.41
CA GLY A 315 -2.79 -12.19 1.48
C GLY A 315 -3.70 -12.11 2.71
N MET A 316 -4.08 -10.91 3.13
CA MET A 316 -5.02 -10.72 4.26
C MET A 316 -6.39 -11.35 4.00
N CYS A 317 -6.83 -11.43 2.75
CA CYS A 317 -8.11 -12.04 2.38
C CYS A 317 -8.04 -13.58 2.33
N LEU A 318 -6.86 -14.14 2.08
CA LEU A 318 -6.66 -15.59 1.95
C LEU A 318 -6.25 -16.25 3.28
N GLY A 319 -5.68 -15.50 4.20
CA GLY A 319 -5.23 -15.94 5.52
C GLY A 319 -3.82 -16.46 5.53
#